data_bb7d3e3c0fa35f28c8c8b382f1190911
#
_entry.id   bb7d3e3c0fa35f28c8c8b382f1190911
#
_cell.length_a   1.000
_cell.length_b   1.000
_cell.length_c   1.000
_cell.angle_alpha   90.00
_cell.angle_beta   90.00
_cell.angle_gamma   90.00
#
_symmetry.space_group_name_H-M   'P 1'
#
loop_
_entity.id
_entity.type
_entity.pdbx_description
1 polymer ?
#
loop_
_entity_poly.entity_id
_entity_poly.type
_entity_poly.pdbx_seq_one_letter_code
_entity_poly.pdbx_strand_id
1 'polypeptide(L)'
;MLKWFQQINIIFQKGASEMKYVCKVCGYVFEGDQPPKECPKCHKTDVFVPVNEKNPYAGTKTEKNLWEAFAGESEARNKYTYFASVAKKAGYEQIAALFLKTAENEKEHAKLWFKALGLLGDTSENLEAAANGENYEWTDMYDRMAKDADAEGFHELAEQFRGVAAIEKTHEERYRKLLENVKAQEVFKK
;
A
#
# COMPACT_ATOMS: atom_id res chain seq x y z
N MET A 1 -3.04 5.86 -10.07
CA MET A 1 -3.62 4.76 -9.28
C MET A 1 -3.36 3.36 -9.85
N LEU A 2 -3.54 3.08 -11.16
CA LEU A 2 -3.37 1.71 -11.69
C LEU A 2 -1.91 1.16 -11.68
N LYS A 3 -0.89 1.98 -11.80
CA LYS A 3 0.52 1.52 -11.84
C LYS A 3 1.08 1.10 -10.48
N TRP A 4 0.58 1.65 -9.40
CA TRP A 4 0.96 1.25 -8.03
C TRP A 4 0.61 -0.21 -7.74
N PHE A 5 -0.52 -0.69 -8.31
CA PHE A 5 -0.97 -2.08 -8.19
C PHE A 5 -0.07 -3.11 -8.91
N GLN A 6 0.69 -2.70 -9.92
CA GLN A 6 1.54 -3.63 -10.68
C GLN A 6 2.91 -3.89 -10.04
N GLN A 7 3.46 -2.94 -9.29
CA GLN A 7 4.81 -3.08 -8.70
C GLN A 7 4.83 -3.90 -7.41
N ILE A 8 3.75 -3.97 -6.63
CA ILE A 8 3.69 -4.80 -5.41
C ILE A 8 3.77 -6.30 -5.72
N ASN A 9 3.42 -6.72 -6.94
CA ASN A 9 3.45 -8.14 -7.35
C ASN A 9 4.84 -8.69 -7.71
N ILE A 10 5.91 -7.89 -7.73
CA ILE A 10 7.23 -8.33 -8.22
C ILE A 10 8.17 -8.82 -7.09
N ILE A 11 7.83 -8.63 -5.81
CA ILE A 11 8.79 -8.78 -4.69
C ILE A 11 8.81 -10.18 -4.04
N PHE A 12 7.96 -11.11 -4.44
CA PHE A 12 7.92 -12.45 -3.85
C PHE A 12 8.54 -13.54 -4.74
N GLN A 13 9.87 -13.51 -4.93
CA GLN A 13 10.61 -14.67 -5.40
C GLN A 13 11.69 -15.04 -4.39
N LYS A 14 11.37 -15.99 -3.49
CA LYS A 14 12.37 -16.87 -2.87
C LYS A 14 11.77 -18.16 -2.34
N GLY A 15 12.26 -19.27 -2.86
CA GLY A 15 11.96 -20.64 -2.41
C GLY A 15 11.05 -21.38 -3.39
N ALA A 16 11.48 -22.48 -3.96
CA ALA A 16 10.68 -23.35 -4.79
C ALA A 16 9.59 -24.02 -3.93
N SER A 17 8.51 -23.30 -3.67
CA SER A 17 7.21 -23.85 -3.30
C SER A 17 6.37 -23.81 -4.58
N GLU A 18 5.78 -24.92 -4.97
CA GLU A 18 4.85 -24.98 -6.08
C GLU A 18 3.83 -23.86 -5.95
N MET A 19 3.78 -22.97 -6.94
CA MET A 19 2.87 -21.83 -6.92
C MET A 19 1.43 -22.33 -7.05
N LYS A 20 0.55 -21.80 -6.22
CA LYS A 20 -0.89 -22.07 -6.34
C LYS A 20 -1.55 -20.98 -7.17
N TYR A 21 -2.43 -21.38 -8.05
CA TYR A 21 -3.22 -20.47 -8.89
C TYR A 21 -4.70 -20.78 -8.72
N VAL A 22 -5.54 -19.77 -8.67
CA VAL A 22 -7.00 -19.94 -8.60
C VAL A 22 -7.67 -19.43 -9.87
N CYS A 23 -8.58 -20.21 -10.39
CA CYS A 23 -9.44 -19.79 -11.49
C CYS A 23 -10.48 -18.78 -11.00
N LYS A 24 -10.46 -17.56 -11.54
CA LYS A 24 -11.39 -16.46 -11.18
C LYS A 24 -12.87 -16.76 -11.50
N VAL A 25 -13.13 -17.76 -12.34
CA VAL A 25 -14.49 -18.09 -12.79
C VAL A 25 -15.14 -19.14 -11.92
N CYS A 26 -14.43 -20.22 -11.57
CA CYS A 26 -15.01 -21.37 -10.90
C CYS A 26 -14.34 -21.77 -9.58
N GLY A 27 -13.30 -21.03 -9.15
CA GLY A 27 -12.58 -21.29 -7.90
C GLY A 27 -11.67 -22.52 -7.93
N TYR A 28 -11.45 -23.17 -9.09
CA TYR A 28 -10.52 -24.29 -9.19
C TYR A 28 -9.09 -23.84 -8.87
N VAL A 29 -8.42 -24.57 -7.99
CA VAL A 29 -7.01 -24.30 -7.61
C VAL A 29 -6.11 -25.25 -8.39
N PHE A 30 -5.09 -24.69 -9.01
CA PHE A 30 -4.00 -25.39 -9.70
C PHE A 30 -2.68 -25.13 -8.97
N GLU A 31 -1.88 -26.16 -8.80
CA GLU A 31 -0.54 -26.09 -8.19
C GLU A 31 0.52 -26.43 -9.24
N GLY A 32 1.52 -25.59 -9.41
CA GLY A 32 2.60 -25.77 -10.38
C GLY A 32 3.33 -24.48 -10.70
N ASP A 33 4.40 -24.55 -11.52
CA ASP A 33 5.24 -23.40 -11.85
C ASP A 33 4.51 -22.34 -12.70
N GLN A 34 3.57 -22.77 -13.57
CA GLN A 34 2.77 -21.88 -14.39
C GLN A 34 1.35 -22.45 -14.55
N PRO A 35 0.33 -21.62 -14.51
CA PRO A 35 -1.04 -22.08 -14.65
C PRO A 35 -1.32 -22.50 -16.09
N PRO A 36 -2.22 -23.49 -16.31
CA PRO A 36 -2.65 -23.86 -17.64
C PRO A 36 -3.40 -22.70 -18.31
N LYS A 37 -3.27 -22.58 -19.62
CA LYS A 37 -3.96 -21.55 -20.40
C LYS A 37 -5.49 -21.66 -20.29
N GLU A 38 -5.99 -22.90 -20.21
CA GLU A 38 -7.40 -23.21 -20.07
C GLU A 38 -7.66 -23.87 -18.72
N CYS A 39 -8.71 -23.45 -18.03
CA CYS A 39 -9.12 -24.06 -16.76
C CYS A 39 -9.70 -25.46 -16.99
N PRO A 40 -9.16 -26.54 -16.41
CA PRO A 40 -9.64 -27.90 -16.62
C PRO A 40 -11.04 -28.13 -16.06
N LYS A 41 -11.56 -27.25 -15.21
CA LYS A 41 -12.90 -27.39 -14.62
C LYS A 41 -13.99 -26.61 -15.37
N CYS A 42 -13.71 -25.39 -15.83
CA CYS A 42 -14.73 -24.55 -16.47
C CYS A 42 -14.43 -24.18 -17.93
N HIS A 43 -13.32 -24.68 -18.48
CA HIS A 43 -12.90 -24.51 -19.88
C HIS A 43 -12.75 -23.04 -20.33
N LYS A 44 -12.58 -22.10 -19.37
CA LYS A 44 -12.26 -20.70 -19.69
C LYS A 44 -10.77 -20.50 -19.79
N THR A 45 -10.35 -19.66 -20.71
CA THR A 45 -8.93 -19.34 -20.96
C THR A 45 -8.51 -18.08 -20.24
N ASP A 46 -7.22 -18.01 -19.87
CA ASP A 46 -6.57 -16.87 -19.26
C ASP A 46 -7.27 -16.36 -17.96
N VAL A 47 -7.76 -17.32 -17.15
CA VAL A 47 -8.57 -17.06 -15.95
C VAL A 47 -7.86 -17.33 -14.63
N PHE A 48 -6.61 -17.78 -14.65
CA PHE A 48 -5.86 -18.06 -13.45
C PHE A 48 -5.13 -16.83 -12.90
N VAL A 49 -5.15 -16.71 -11.58
CA VAL A 49 -4.31 -15.76 -10.83
C VAL A 49 -3.56 -16.51 -9.75
N PRO A 50 -2.34 -16.08 -9.39
CA PRO A 50 -1.62 -16.63 -8.24
C PRO A 50 -2.47 -16.56 -6.98
N VAL A 51 -2.51 -17.64 -6.21
CA VAL A 51 -3.09 -17.62 -4.87
C VAL A 51 -2.07 -16.93 -3.95
N ASN A 52 -2.43 -15.78 -3.46
CA ASN A 52 -1.71 -15.18 -2.36
C ASN A 52 -2.37 -15.66 -1.05
N GLU A 53 -1.69 -16.52 -0.31
CA GLU A 53 -2.22 -17.02 0.97
C GLU A 53 -2.53 -15.89 1.96
N LYS A 54 -1.81 -14.76 1.84
CA LYS A 54 -2.06 -13.55 2.63
C LYS A 54 -3.24 -12.73 2.11
N ASN A 55 -3.59 -12.83 0.81
CA ASN A 55 -4.72 -12.12 0.18
C ASN A 55 -5.60 -13.08 -0.62
N PRO A 56 -6.61 -13.71 -0.01
CA PRO A 56 -7.49 -14.64 -0.71
C PRO A 56 -8.42 -13.96 -1.73
N TYR A 57 -8.46 -12.62 -1.76
CA TYR A 57 -9.31 -11.83 -2.64
C TYR A 57 -8.62 -11.42 -3.94
N ALA A 58 -7.35 -11.80 -4.15
CA ALA A 58 -6.54 -11.37 -5.28
C ALA A 58 -7.25 -11.51 -6.62
N GLY A 59 -7.27 -10.45 -7.42
CA GLY A 59 -7.89 -10.39 -8.75
C GLY A 59 -9.42 -10.30 -8.77
N THR A 60 -10.09 -10.21 -7.62
CA THR A 60 -11.56 -10.12 -7.51
C THR A 60 -12.05 -8.66 -7.45
N LYS A 61 -13.37 -8.47 -7.61
CA LYS A 61 -14.01 -7.18 -7.29
C LYS A 61 -13.89 -6.83 -5.81
N THR A 62 -13.90 -7.84 -4.93
CA THR A 62 -13.75 -7.65 -3.48
C THR A 62 -12.38 -7.05 -3.15
N GLU A 63 -11.31 -7.49 -3.81
CA GLU A 63 -9.99 -6.87 -3.64
C GLU A 63 -10.01 -5.38 -4.00
N LYS A 64 -10.64 -5.02 -5.12
CA LYS A 64 -10.79 -3.61 -5.52
C LYS A 64 -11.58 -2.80 -4.49
N ASN A 65 -12.66 -3.38 -3.96
CA ASN A 65 -13.46 -2.75 -2.91
C ASN A 65 -12.65 -2.57 -1.61
N LEU A 66 -11.81 -3.55 -1.24
CA LEU A 66 -10.92 -3.45 -0.07
C LEU A 66 -9.89 -2.32 -0.24
N TRP A 67 -9.32 -2.17 -1.43
CA TRP A 67 -8.42 -1.06 -1.72
C TRP A 67 -9.13 0.30 -1.67
N GLU A 68 -10.33 0.39 -2.24
CA GLU A 68 -11.14 1.61 -2.20
C GLU A 68 -11.49 1.98 -0.75
N ALA A 69 -11.93 1.00 0.04
CA ALA A 69 -12.24 1.18 1.45
C ALA A 69 -10.99 1.61 2.25
N PHE A 70 -9.85 0.94 2.08
CA PHE A 70 -8.59 1.32 2.73
C PHE A 70 -8.17 2.75 2.40
N ALA A 71 -8.26 3.14 1.12
CA ALA A 71 -7.93 4.50 0.67
C ALA A 71 -8.89 5.53 1.29
N GLY A 72 -10.21 5.27 1.25
CA GLY A 72 -11.24 6.15 1.79
C GLY A 72 -11.09 6.41 3.29
N GLU A 73 -10.90 5.34 4.07
CA GLU A 73 -10.71 5.45 5.53
C GLU A 73 -9.40 6.15 5.91
N SER A 74 -8.33 5.88 5.15
CA SER A 74 -7.02 6.54 5.35
C SER A 74 -7.12 8.04 5.07
N GLU A 75 -7.83 8.43 4.01
CA GLU A 75 -8.10 9.82 3.65
C GLU A 75 -8.99 10.50 4.71
N ALA A 76 -10.07 9.84 5.15
CA ALA A 76 -10.99 10.34 6.17
C ALA A 76 -10.26 10.59 7.49
N ARG A 77 -9.41 9.64 7.94
CA ARG A 77 -8.57 9.81 9.12
C ARG A 77 -7.74 11.11 9.07
N ASN A 78 -7.06 11.35 7.96
CA ASN A 78 -6.23 12.54 7.82
C ASN A 78 -7.08 13.81 7.76
N LYS A 79 -8.16 13.84 6.98
CA LYS A 79 -9.11 14.96 6.90
C LYS A 79 -9.65 15.35 8.28
N TYR A 80 -10.11 14.37 9.06
CA TYR A 80 -10.68 14.66 10.39
C TYR A 80 -9.64 15.18 11.37
N THR A 81 -8.37 14.76 11.27
CA THR A 81 -7.27 15.34 12.05
C THR A 81 -7.06 16.81 11.69
N TYR A 82 -7.13 17.16 10.38
CA TYR A 82 -7.02 18.55 9.93
C TYR A 82 -8.22 19.39 10.36
N PHE A 83 -9.45 18.86 10.25
CA PHE A 83 -10.67 19.54 10.70
C PHE A 83 -10.66 19.78 12.21
N ALA A 84 -10.18 18.82 13.00
CA ALA A 84 -9.97 18.99 14.43
C ALA A 84 -9.04 20.15 14.76
N SER A 85 -7.94 20.28 14.01
CA SER A 85 -7.01 21.39 14.19
C SER A 85 -7.67 22.75 13.94
N VAL A 86 -8.50 22.87 12.91
CA VAL A 86 -9.25 24.09 12.60
C VAL A 86 -10.28 24.40 13.71
N ALA A 87 -11.06 23.40 14.11
CA ALA A 87 -12.07 23.54 15.17
C ALA A 87 -11.43 23.99 16.49
N LYS A 88 -10.29 23.40 16.86
CA LYS A 88 -9.54 23.76 18.06
C LYS A 88 -9.05 25.20 18.03
N LYS A 89 -8.47 25.66 16.91
CA LYS A 89 -8.04 27.05 16.73
C LYS A 89 -9.19 28.05 16.83
N ALA A 90 -10.39 27.62 16.44
CA ALA A 90 -11.62 28.43 16.54
C ALA A 90 -12.30 28.36 17.94
N GLY A 91 -11.74 27.63 18.91
CA GLY A 91 -12.27 27.47 20.26
C GLY A 91 -13.37 26.40 20.42
N TYR A 92 -13.65 25.62 19.38
CA TYR A 92 -14.66 24.55 19.41
C TYR A 92 -14.07 23.23 19.91
N GLU A 93 -13.69 23.15 21.17
CA GLU A 93 -12.98 22.01 21.77
C GLU A 93 -13.78 20.69 21.66
N GLN A 94 -15.12 20.72 21.86
CA GLN A 94 -15.96 19.51 21.74
C GLN A 94 -16.00 18.99 20.30
N ILE A 95 -16.07 19.89 19.31
CA ILE A 95 -16.05 19.51 17.89
C ILE A 95 -14.69 18.92 17.52
N ALA A 96 -13.61 19.55 17.97
CA ALA A 96 -12.27 19.03 17.75
C ALA A 96 -12.08 17.63 18.35
N ALA A 97 -12.55 17.42 19.58
CA ALA A 97 -12.48 16.12 20.25
C ALA A 97 -13.30 15.04 19.50
N LEU A 98 -14.48 15.39 18.97
CA LEU A 98 -15.28 14.47 18.16
C LEU A 98 -14.56 14.07 16.86
N PHE A 99 -13.99 15.04 16.14
CA PHE A 99 -13.20 14.75 14.93
C PHE A 99 -12.01 13.83 15.23
N LEU A 100 -11.26 14.08 16.30
CA LEU A 100 -10.12 13.23 16.69
C LEU A 100 -10.57 11.81 17.04
N LYS A 101 -11.66 11.68 17.79
CA LYS A 101 -12.23 10.36 18.11
C LYS A 101 -12.64 9.60 16.86
N THR A 102 -13.28 10.28 15.91
CA THR A 102 -13.68 9.68 14.64
C THR A 102 -12.43 9.29 13.83
N ALA A 103 -11.41 10.16 13.75
CA ALA A 103 -10.16 9.85 13.07
C ALA A 103 -9.46 8.57 13.59
N GLU A 104 -9.53 8.32 14.92
CA GLU A 104 -9.01 7.06 15.50
C GLU A 104 -9.87 5.84 15.09
N ASN A 105 -11.18 5.99 14.93
CA ASN A 105 -12.03 4.91 14.40
C ASN A 105 -11.67 4.59 12.95
N GLU A 106 -11.52 5.63 12.10
CA GLU A 106 -11.16 5.43 10.68
C GLU A 106 -9.77 4.80 10.51
N LYS A 107 -8.84 5.08 11.42
CA LYS A 107 -7.54 4.38 11.47
C LYS A 107 -7.72 2.87 11.68
N GLU A 108 -8.59 2.47 12.60
CA GLU A 108 -8.84 1.04 12.85
C GLU A 108 -9.63 0.38 11.71
N HIS A 109 -10.58 1.10 11.06
CA HIS A 109 -11.25 0.62 9.86
C HIS A 109 -10.25 0.40 8.71
N ALA A 110 -9.39 1.39 8.42
CA ALA A 110 -8.34 1.25 7.42
C ALA A 110 -7.43 0.03 7.69
N LYS A 111 -7.06 -0.21 8.96
CA LYS A 111 -6.27 -1.35 9.37
C LYS A 111 -6.96 -2.69 9.13
N LEU A 112 -8.30 -2.77 9.27
CA LEU A 112 -9.04 -3.99 8.94
C LEU A 112 -8.88 -4.34 7.47
N TRP A 113 -9.04 -3.36 6.58
CA TRP A 113 -8.93 -3.56 5.13
C TRP A 113 -7.50 -3.84 4.69
N PHE A 114 -6.52 -3.16 5.30
CA PHE A 114 -5.10 -3.40 5.07
C PHE A 114 -4.68 -4.84 5.43
N LYS A 115 -5.18 -5.36 6.56
CA LYS A 115 -4.99 -6.76 6.96
C LYS A 115 -5.68 -7.74 6.01
N ALA A 116 -6.92 -7.45 5.60
CA ALA A 116 -7.66 -8.31 4.68
C ALA A 116 -6.96 -8.41 3.31
N LEU A 117 -6.29 -7.34 2.87
CA LEU A 117 -5.44 -7.31 1.68
C LEU A 117 -4.11 -8.09 1.85
N GLY A 118 -3.80 -8.58 3.06
CA GLY A 118 -2.56 -9.30 3.35
C GLY A 118 -1.31 -8.43 3.34
N LEU A 119 -1.46 -7.12 3.55
CA LEU A 119 -0.38 -6.13 3.46
C LEU A 119 0.35 -5.90 4.78
N LEU A 120 -0.25 -6.26 5.92
CA LEU A 120 0.38 -6.15 7.23
C LEU A 120 1.18 -7.42 7.51
N GLY A 121 2.49 -7.32 7.40
CA GLY A 121 3.44 -8.39 7.64
C GLY A 121 4.12 -8.30 9.00
N ASP A 122 5.22 -9.06 9.15
CA ASP A 122 6.12 -8.90 10.28
C ASP A 122 6.94 -7.60 10.18
N THR A 123 7.80 -7.34 11.17
CA THR A 123 8.58 -6.10 11.21
C THR A 123 9.50 -5.95 9.99
N SER A 124 10.14 -7.02 9.54
CA SER A 124 11.05 -6.98 8.38
C SER A 124 10.27 -6.75 7.09
N GLU A 125 9.15 -7.46 6.91
CA GLU A 125 8.25 -7.29 5.76
C GLU A 125 7.69 -5.86 5.71
N ASN A 126 7.28 -5.31 6.84
CA ASN A 126 6.75 -3.95 6.91
C ASN A 126 7.81 -2.88 6.62
N LEU A 127 9.05 -3.08 7.10
CA LEU A 127 10.18 -2.18 6.79
C LEU A 127 10.54 -2.23 5.30
N GLU A 128 10.53 -3.41 4.70
CA GLU A 128 10.78 -3.57 3.26
C GLU A 128 9.68 -2.92 2.43
N ALA A 129 8.42 -3.14 2.80
CA ALA A 129 7.27 -2.52 2.13
C ALA A 129 7.31 -0.99 2.24
N ALA A 130 7.63 -0.44 3.42
CA ALA A 130 7.79 0.99 3.62
C ALA A 130 8.93 1.54 2.75
N ALA A 131 10.13 0.95 2.81
CA ALA A 131 11.26 1.40 2.00
C ALA A 131 10.97 1.39 0.49
N ASN A 132 10.23 0.39 0.01
CA ASN A 132 9.85 0.30 -1.40
C ASN A 132 8.77 1.34 -1.77
N GLY A 133 7.86 1.66 -0.86
CA GLY A 133 6.89 2.72 -1.04
C GLY A 133 7.57 4.08 -1.19
N GLU A 134 8.41 4.44 -0.23
CA GLU A 134 9.17 5.69 -0.26
C GLU A 134 10.06 5.79 -1.53
N ASN A 135 10.72 4.67 -1.91
CA ASN A 135 11.50 4.63 -3.15
C ASN A 135 10.65 5.00 -4.38
N TYR A 136 9.47 4.42 -4.53
CA TYR A 136 8.56 4.75 -5.62
C TYR A 136 8.12 6.22 -5.56
N GLU A 137 7.85 6.75 -4.36
CA GLU A 137 7.39 8.12 -4.20
C GLU A 137 8.42 9.14 -4.69
N TRP A 138 9.70 8.99 -4.32
CA TRP A 138 10.71 9.96 -4.71
C TRP A 138 11.31 9.73 -6.10
N THR A 139 11.35 8.47 -6.60
CA THR A 139 11.97 8.17 -7.92
C THR A 139 11.00 8.32 -9.10
N ASP A 140 9.69 8.13 -8.89
CA ASP A 140 8.68 8.16 -9.97
C ASP A 140 7.55 9.15 -9.66
N MET A 141 6.83 8.99 -8.55
CA MET A 141 5.58 9.67 -8.30
C MET A 141 5.75 11.19 -8.22
N TYR A 142 6.56 11.67 -7.31
CA TYR A 142 6.78 13.11 -7.11
C TYR A 142 7.59 13.74 -8.23
N ASP A 143 8.54 13.02 -8.84
CA ASP A 143 9.29 13.51 -10.01
C ASP A 143 8.34 13.79 -11.18
N ARG A 144 7.43 12.88 -11.47
CA ARG A 144 6.41 13.06 -12.49
C ARG A 144 5.44 14.19 -12.14
N MET A 145 4.94 14.24 -10.90
CA MET A 145 4.03 15.29 -10.46
C MET A 145 4.67 16.69 -10.54
N ALA A 146 5.95 16.81 -10.20
CA ALA A 146 6.68 18.08 -10.32
C ALA A 146 6.81 18.54 -11.78
N LYS A 147 7.12 17.60 -12.70
CA LYS A 147 7.19 17.89 -14.13
C LYS A 147 5.84 18.32 -14.71
N ASP A 148 4.76 17.63 -14.31
CA ASP A 148 3.40 17.98 -14.74
C ASP A 148 3.02 19.39 -14.24
N ALA A 149 3.29 19.68 -12.96
CA ALA A 149 3.03 21.00 -12.37
C ALA A 149 3.82 22.13 -13.06
N ASP A 150 5.09 21.89 -13.38
CA ASP A 150 5.89 22.87 -14.15
C ASP A 150 5.33 23.10 -15.54
N ALA A 151 4.92 22.04 -16.24
CA ALA A 151 4.35 22.15 -17.59
C ALA A 151 3.02 22.91 -17.61
N GLU A 152 2.27 22.84 -16.49
CA GLU A 152 1.02 23.57 -16.29
C GLU A 152 1.22 25.00 -15.71
N GLY A 153 2.47 25.40 -15.39
CA GLY A 153 2.80 26.73 -14.85
C GLY A 153 2.68 26.86 -13.34
N PHE A 154 2.50 25.76 -12.61
CA PHE A 154 2.41 25.73 -11.14
C PHE A 154 3.79 25.51 -10.49
N HIS A 155 4.74 26.40 -10.75
CA HIS A 155 6.15 26.24 -10.36
C HIS A 155 6.36 26.11 -8.85
N GLU A 156 5.61 26.86 -8.02
CA GLU A 156 5.69 26.74 -6.56
C GLU A 156 5.26 25.37 -6.07
N LEU A 157 4.23 24.78 -6.68
CA LEU A 157 3.77 23.44 -6.36
C LEU A 157 4.79 22.38 -6.83
N ALA A 158 5.41 22.60 -8.00
CA ALA A 158 6.49 21.73 -8.47
C ALA A 158 7.67 21.67 -7.49
N GLU A 159 8.08 22.83 -6.94
CA GLU A 159 9.11 22.88 -5.89
C GLU A 159 8.67 22.18 -4.60
N GLN A 160 7.40 22.26 -4.22
CA GLN A 160 6.88 21.52 -3.07
C GLN A 160 6.96 20.00 -3.30
N PHE A 161 6.58 19.52 -4.49
CA PHE A 161 6.72 18.09 -4.84
C PHE A 161 8.19 17.63 -4.77
N ARG A 162 9.14 18.41 -5.28
CA ARG A 162 10.58 18.10 -5.18
C ARG A 162 11.06 18.10 -3.74
N GLY A 163 10.58 19.06 -2.93
CA GLY A 163 10.90 19.13 -1.51
C GLY A 163 10.43 17.90 -0.75
N VAL A 164 9.19 17.44 -0.99
CA VAL A 164 8.66 16.21 -0.40
C VAL A 164 9.46 15.00 -0.90
N ALA A 165 9.73 14.88 -2.21
CA ALA A 165 10.54 13.79 -2.75
C ALA A 165 11.90 13.64 -2.04
N ALA A 166 12.56 14.76 -1.73
CA ALA A 166 13.83 14.73 -1.00
C ALA A 166 13.68 14.19 0.44
N ILE A 167 12.54 14.41 1.08
CA ILE A 167 12.22 13.85 2.40
C ILE A 167 11.98 12.35 2.28
N GLU A 168 11.18 11.91 1.31
CA GLU A 168 10.84 10.48 1.12
C GLU A 168 12.10 9.65 0.82
N LYS A 169 13.08 10.21 0.12
CA LYS A 169 14.40 9.60 -0.03
C LYS A 169 15.06 9.32 1.33
N THR A 170 14.98 10.26 2.28
CA THR A 170 15.57 10.07 3.62
C THR A 170 14.78 9.04 4.44
N HIS A 171 13.47 8.92 4.22
CA HIS A 171 12.65 7.88 4.83
C HIS A 171 13.06 6.49 4.32
N GLU A 172 13.22 6.33 3.01
CA GLU A 172 13.72 5.08 2.41
C GLU A 172 15.05 4.67 3.03
N GLU A 173 16.05 5.57 3.05
CA GLU A 173 17.38 5.30 3.60
C GLU A 173 17.31 4.81 5.06
N ARG A 174 16.45 5.43 5.87
CA ARG A 174 16.22 5.04 7.27
C ARG A 174 15.58 3.65 7.38
N TYR A 175 14.53 3.37 6.59
CA TYR A 175 13.87 2.08 6.63
C TYR A 175 14.78 0.95 6.15
N ARG A 176 15.59 1.17 5.10
CA ARG A 176 16.58 0.19 4.65
C ARG A 176 17.64 -0.08 5.72
N LYS A 177 18.13 0.97 6.37
CA LYS A 177 19.10 0.82 7.47
C LYS A 177 18.52 0.03 8.64
N LEU A 178 17.28 0.31 9.04
CA LEU A 178 16.60 -0.44 10.09
C LEU A 178 16.36 -1.89 9.69
N LEU A 179 16.01 -2.15 8.43
CA LEU A 179 15.82 -3.50 7.90
C LEU A 179 17.13 -4.30 7.97
N GLU A 180 18.26 -3.69 7.59
CA GLU A 180 19.58 -4.31 7.76
C GLU A 180 19.85 -4.66 9.22
N ASN A 181 19.60 -3.73 10.15
CA ASN A 181 19.80 -3.94 11.57
C ASN A 181 18.92 -5.07 12.13
N VAL A 182 17.64 -5.15 11.71
CA VAL A 182 16.74 -6.25 12.09
C VAL A 182 17.29 -7.59 11.60
N LYS A 183 17.70 -7.66 10.32
CA LYS A 183 18.27 -8.88 9.73
C LYS A 183 19.58 -9.31 10.41
N ALA A 184 20.40 -8.37 10.84
CA ALA A 184 21.63 -8.60 11.58
C ALA A 184 21.41 -8.85 13.09
N GLN A 185 20.16 -8.76 13.59
CA GLN A 185 19.83 -8.82 15.03
C GLN A 185 20.55 -7.72 15.85
N GLU A 186 20.78 -6.56 15.24
CA GLU A 186 21.50 -5.42 15.83
C GLU A 186 20.56 -4.26 16.20
N VAL A 187 19.26 -4.46 16.12
CA VAL A 187 18.27 -3.43 16.49
C VAL A 187 18.40 -3.12 17.98
N PHE A 188 18.60 -1.84 18.26
CA PHE A 188 18.76 -1.37 19.64
C PHE A 188 19.90 -2.04 20.43
N LYS A 189 20.97 -2.41 19.76
CA LYS A 189 22.20 -2.77 20.43
C LYS A 189 22.63 -1.59 21.30
N LYS A 190 22.50 -1.75 22.64
CA LYS A 190 22.96 -0.74 23.61
C LYS A 190 24.46 -0.81 23.75
#